data_94a3ef545809bb222fd9042a81b4d838
#
_entry.id   94a3ef545809bb222fd9042a81b4d838
#
_cell.length_a   1.000
_cell.length_b   1.000
_cell.length_c   1.000
_cell.angle_alpha   90.00
_cell.angle_beta   90.00
_cell.angle_gamma   90.00
#
_symmetry.space_group_name_H-M   'P 1'
#
loop_
_entity.id
_entity.type
_entity.pdbx_description
1 polymer ?
#
loop_
_entity_poly.entity_id
_entity_poly.type
_entity_poly.pdbx_seq_one_letter_code
_entity_poly.pdbx_strand_id
1 'polypeptide(L)'
;MTDYNTHREFGSGDRICYHGVMDLFRNPKLSAAVYASQKTPRAPSDIVLEVSSAMALGDLPGGVPGACWVFTNAESVRLYRGNDFVAEFAPDRRGRFAALPHPPIEINDFVGSLLEKYEGMDMLLPCR
;
A
#
# COMPACT_ATOMS: atom_id res chain seq x y z
N MET A 1 -3.26 -3.61 19.82
CA MET A 1 -2.89 -2.35 20.50
C MET A 1 -3.63 -1.22 19.82
N THR A 2 -4.40 -0.45 20.58
CA THR A 2 -5.20 0.70 20.11
C THR A 2 -4.52 1.99 20.52
N ASP A 3 -4.84 3.09 19.83
CA ASP A 3 -4.52 4.43 20.32
C ASP A 3 -5.17 4.64 21.69
N TYR A 4 -4.61 5.48 22.51
CA TYR A 4 -5.11 5.75 23.84
C TYR A 4 -4.92 7.22 24.23
N ASN A 5 -5.76 7.67 25.15
CA ASN A 5 -5.64 9.02 25.71
C ASN A 5 -4.40 9.12 26.58
N THR A 6 -3.62 10.17 26.40
CA THR A 6 -2.49 10.51 27.25
C THR A 6 -2.86 11.57 28.27
N HIS A 7 -2.28 11.44 29.47
CA HIS A 7 -2.37 12.51 30.47
C HIS A 7 -1.36 13.61 30.16
N ARG A 8 -1.78 14.87 30.32
CA ARG A 8 -0.93 16.07 30.14
C ARG A 8 0.35 16.01 30.97
N GLU A 9 0.34 15.26 32.06
CA GLU A 9 1.43 15.21 33.04
C GLU A 9 2.68 14.43 32.55
N PHE A 10 2.55 13.68 31.43
CA PHE A 10 3.67 12.90 30.87
C PHE A 10 4.43 13.61 29.75
N GLY A 11 4.27 14.93 29.59
CA GLY A 11 5.07 15.72 28.65
C GLY A 11 4.75 15.53 27.17
N SER A 12 3.76 14.72 26.81
CA SER A 12 3.28 14.66 25.43
C SER A 12 2.37 15.85 25.15
N GLY A 13 2.67 16.64 24.14
CA GLY A 13 1.85 17.78 23.72
C GLY A 13 0.46 17.37 23.22
N ASP A 14 0.29 16.11 22.84
CA ASP A 14 -0.94 15.56 22.28
C ASP A 14 -1.76 14.82 23.33
N ARG A 15 -3.09 15.00 23.25
CA ARG A 15 -4.04 14.29 24.11
C ARG A 15 -4.21 12.82 23.75
N ILE A 16 -3.71 12.39 22.59
CA ILE A 16 -3.87 11.06 22.03
C ILE A 16 -2.49 10.51 21.67
N CYS A 17 -2.20 9.30 22.10
CA CYS A 17 -1.05 8.55 21.66
C CYS A 17 -1.45 7.72 20.42
N TYR A 18 -0.91 8.08 19.26
CA TYR A 18 -1.23 7.49 17.96
C TYR A 18 -0.40 6.25 17.60
N HIS A 19 0.26 5.62 18.54
CA HIS A 19 1.16 4.49 18.29
C HIS A 19 0.42 3.15 18.10
N GLY A 20 -0.91 3.15 18.24
CA GLY A 20 -1.73 1.95 18.03
C GLY A 20 -1.80 1.52 16.56
N VAL A 21 -2.03 0.25 16.33
CA VAL A 21 -2.41 -0.29 15.01
C VAL A 21 -3.91 -0.13 14.72
N MET A 22 -4.67 0.26 15.75
CA MET A 22 -6.07 0.64 15.68
C MET A 22 -6.22 2.04 16.26
N ASP A 23 -7.21 2.79 15.79
CA ASP A 23 -7.57 4.09 16.35
C ASP A 23 -8.30 3.95 17.70
N LEU A 24 -8.70 5.08 18.31
CA LEU A 24 -9.47 5.10 19.57
C LEU A 24 -10.82 4.40 19.46
N PHE A 25 -11.39 4.32 18.30
CA PHE A 25 -12.67 3.67 18.01
C PHE A 25 -12.51 2.21 17.61
N ARG A 26 -11.26 1.70 17.67
CA ARG A 26 -10.86 0.35 17.26
C ARG A 26 -10.98 0.08 15.76
N ASN A 27 -11.02 1.12 14.93
CA ASN A 27 -10.88 0.93 13.49
C ASN A 27 -9.43 0.59 13.16
N PRO A 28 -9.18 -0.39 12.27
CA PRO A 28 -7.83 -0.74 11.86
C PRO A 28 -7.21 0.40 11.05
N LYS A 29 -5.95 0.72 11.36
CA LYS A 29 -5.11 1.60 10.54
C LYS A 29 -4.38 0.78 9.48
N LEU A 30 -3.75 1.45 8.52
CA LEU A 30 -2.91 0.78 7.51
C LEU A 30 -1.84 -0.13 8.14
N SER A 31 -1.30 0.25 9.29
CA SER A 31 -0.35 -0.57 10.04
C SER A 31 -0.92 -1.91 10.51
N ALA A 32 -2.24 -2.01 10.72
CA ALA A 32 -2.88 -3.28 11.04
C ALA A 32 -2.82 -4.27 9.88
N ALA A 33 -2.89 -3.78 8.64
CA ALA A 33 -2.80 -4.60 7.44
C ALA A 33 -1.44 -5.27 7.28
N VAL A 34 -0.36 -4.60 7.74
CA VAL A 34 0.98 -5.18 7.76
C VAL A 34 1.01 -6.48 8.55
N TYR A 35 0.36 -6.50 9.71
CA TYR A 35 0.28 -7.70 10.56
C TYR A 35 -0.73 -8.72 10.01
N ALA A 36 -1.91 -8.25 9.59
CA ALA A 36 -2.97 -9.12 9.08
C ALA A 36 -2.53 -9.89 7.83
N SER A 37 -1.76 -9.25 6.94
CA SER A 37 -1.24 -9.87 5.72
C SER A 37 -0.20 -10.96 5.97
N GLN A 38 0.35 -11.09 7.19
CA GLN A 38 1.33 -12.14 7.48
C GLN A 38 0.69 -13.51 7.79
N LYS A 39 -0.65 -13.55 7.91
CA LYS A 39 -1.36 -14.80 8.13
C LYS A 39 -1.53 -15.57 6.82
N THR A 40 -1.21 -16.85 6.82
CA THR A 40 -1.48 -17.73 5.66
C THR A 40 -3.00 -17.86 5.45
N PRO A 41 -3.54 -17.52 4.27
CA PRO A 41 -4.95 -17.63 4.00
C PRO A 41 -5.37 -19.11 3.94
N ARG A 42 -6.52 -19.44 4.49
CA ARG A 42 -7.13 -20.77 4.45
C ARG A 42 -8.34 -20.80 3.51
N ALA A 43 -8.93 -19.64 3.24
CA ALA A 43 -10.06 -19.46 2.37
C ALA A 43 -9.90 -18.14 1.60
N PRO A 44 -10.61 -17.95 0.48
CA PRO A 44 -10.60 -16.67 -0.25
C PRO A 44 -11.01 -15.47 0.60
N SER A 45 -11.86 -15.66 1.59
CA SER A 45 -12.27 -14.63 2.56
C SER A 45 -11.14 -14.17 3.50
N ASP A 46 -10.07 -14.94 3.62
CA ASP A 46 -8.92 -14.61 4.46
C ASP A 46 -7.89 -13.74 3.73
N ILE A 47 -8.13 -13.45 2.46
CA ILE A 47 -7.24 -12.59 1.66
C ILE A 47 -7.36 -11.16 2.17
N VAL A 48 -6.22 -10.61 2.56
CA VAL A 48 -6.04 -9.21 2.91
C VAL A 48 -5.55 -8.47 1.68
N LEU A 49 -6.10 -7.29 1.41
CA LEU A 49 -5.64 -6.39 0.35
C LEU A 49 -5.79 -4.96 0.84
N GLU A 50 -4.67 -4.36 1.21
CA GLU A 50 -4.60 -2.97 1.63
C GLU A 50 -3.50 -2.24 0.88
N VAL A 51 -3.82 -1.04 0.41
CA VAL A 51 -2.94 -0.23 -0.44
C VAL A 51 -2.51 1.02 0.33
N SER A 52 -1.21 1.33 0.31
CA SER A 52 -0.66 2.48 1.05
C SER A 52 -1.04 3.86 0.48
N SER A 53 -1.68 3.89 -0.69
CA SER A 53 -2.12 5.11 -1.37
C SER A 53 -3.52 4.93 -1.91
N ALA A 54 -4.29 6.00 -1.96
CA ALA A 54 -5.60 6.01 -2.63
C ALA A 54 -5.48 5.85 -4.15
N MET A 55 -4.27 5.90 -4.71
CA MET A 55 -3.99 5.87 -6.16
C MET A 55 -4.84 6.87 -6.97
N ALA A 56 -5.43 7.83 -6.29
CA ALA A 56 -6.16 8.93 -6.91
C ALA A 56 -5.12 9.90 -7.46
N LEU A 57 -4.89 9.82 -8.75
CA LEU A 57 -4.04 10.74 -9.52
C LEU A 57 -4.80 12.00 -9.90
N GLY A 58 -5.69 12.51 -9.05
CA GLY A 58 -6.46 13.71 -9.35
C GLY A 58 -5.60 14.88 -9.83
N ASP A 59 -6.22 16.01 -10.10
CA ASP A 59 -5.60 17.24 -10.62
C ASP A 59 -4.56 17.91 -9.68
N LEU A 60 -3.83 17.10 -8.91
CA LEU A 60 -2.77 17.59 -8.04
C LEU A 60 -1.50 17.85 -8.85
N PRO A 61 -1.03 19.11 -8.93
CA PRO A 61 0.22 19.43 -9.61
C PRO A 61 1.37 18.64 -8.98
N GLY A 62 2.11 17.89 -9.83
CA GLY A 62 3.23 17.07 -9.38
C GLY A 62 2.85 15.69 -8.81
N GLY A 63 1.60 15.28 -8.99
CA GLY A 63 1.08 13.99 -8.53
C GLY A 63 1.55 12.78 -9.31
N VAL A 64 2.86 12.63 -9.49
CA VAL A 64 3.39 11.30 -9.83
C VAL A 64 3.35 10.51 -8.54
N PRO A 65 2.54 9.42 -8.45
CA PRO A 65 2.58 8.58 -7.28
C PRO A 65 3.99 8.03 -7.16
N GLY A 66 4.60 8.24 -6.01
CA GLY A 66 5.78 7.50 -5.63
C GLY A 66 5.44 6.01 -5.54
N ALA A 67 6.43 5.19 -5.23
CA ALA A 67 6.19 3.76 -5.00
C ALA A 67 5.03 3.55 -4.02
N CYS A 68 4.08 2.73 -4.41
CA CYS A 68 2.92 2.36 -3.62
C CYS A 68 3.12 0.95 -3.08
N TRP A 69 2.80 0.72 -1.82
CA TRP A 69 2.94 -0.57 -1.18
C TRP A 69 1.58 -1.24 -1.00
N VAL A 70 1.51 -2.51 -1.36
CA VAL A 70 0.34 -3.36 -1.14
C VAL A 70 0.66 -4.39 -0.07
N PHE A 71 -0.13 -4.38 1.00
CA PHE A 71 -0.06 -5.37 2.08
C PHE A 71 -1.08 -6.45 1.80
N THR A 72 -0.60 -7.63 1.44
CA THR A 72 -1.45 -8.76 1.05
C THR A 72 -0.79 -10.08 1.38
N ASN A 73 -1.60 -11.10 1.60
CA ASN A 73 -1.19 -12.50 1.70
C ASN A 73 -1.55 -13.31 0.44
N ALA A 74 -1.90 -12.61 -0.65
CA ALA A 74 -2.04 -13.21 -1.97
C ALA A 74 -0.68 -13.46 -2.63
N GLU A 75 -0.64 -14.30 -3.65
CA GLU A 75 0.58 -14.63 -4.39
C GLU A 75 1.02 -13.52 -5.35
N SER A 76 0.06 -12.79 -5.90
CA SER A 76 0.30 -11.66 -6.79
C SER A 76 -0.84 -10.65 -6.73
N VAL A 77 -0.58 -9.45 -7.25
CA VAL A 77 -1.55 -8.37 -7.39
C VAL A 77 -1.57 -7.90 -8.83
N ARG A 78 -2.75 -7.74 -9.39
CA ARG A 78 -2.96 -7.19 -10.73
C ARG A 78 -3.48 -5.79 -10.63
N LEU A 79 -2.83 -4.89 -11.34
CA LEU A 79 -3.22 -3.50 -11.45
C LEU A 79 -4.02 -3.29 -12.74
N TYR A 80 -5.15 -2.58 -12.63
CA TYR A 80 -5.99 -2.19 -13.75
C TYR A 80 -6.24 -0.68 -13.70
N ARG A 81 -6.33 -0.06 -14.86
CA ARG A 81 -6.82 1.31 -15.05
C ARG A 81 -8.20 1.25 -15.71
N GLY A 82 -9.25 1.37 -14.91
CA GLY A 82 -10.59 1.03 -15.36
C GLY A 82 -10.70 -0.45 -15.69
N ASN A 83 -10.90 -0.80 -16.97
CA ASN A 83 -10.96 -2.18 -17.43
C ASN A 83 -9.65 -2.67 -18.08
N ASP A 84 -8.68 -1.78 -18.26
CA ASP A 84 -7.44 -2.10 -18.95
C ASP A 84 -6.41 -2.64 -17.96
N PHE A 85 -5.86 -3.80 -18.29
CA PHE A 85 -4.79 -4.41 -17.51
C PHE A 85 -3.50 -3.60 -17.68
N VAL A 86 -2.88 -3.21 -16.57
CA VAL A 86 -1.61 -2.47 -16.56
C VAL A 86 -0.44 -3.42 -16.34
N ALA A 87 -0.39 -4.06 -15.20
CA ALA A 87 0.72 -4.95 -14.85
C ALA A 87 0.34 -5.92 -13.73
N GLU A 88 1.12 -6.97 -13.57
CA GLU A 88 1.05 -7.90 -12.44
C GLU A 88 2.32 -7.81 -11.61
N PHE A 89 2.14 -7.73 -10.30
CA PHE A 89 3.22 -7.60 -9.32
C PHE A 89 3.22 -8.77 -8.36
N ALA A 90 4.40 -9.26 -8.05
CA ALA A 90 4.62 -10.31 -7.07
C ALA A 90 5.50 -9.80 -5.91
N PRO A 91 5.42 -10.42 -4.73
CA PRO A 91 6.26 -10.03 -3.59
C PRO A 91 7.74 -10.28 -3.89
N ASP A 92 8.59 -9.32 -3.53
CA ASP A 92 10.04 -9.50 -3.62
C ASP A 92 10.54 -10.37 -2.45
N ARG A 93 10.73 -11.64 -2.74
CA ARG A 93 11.24 -12.63 -1.77
C ARG A 93 12.76 -12.60 -1.58
N ARG A 94 13.47 -11.71 -2.28
CA ARG A 94 14.93 -11.55 -2.17
C ARG A 94 15.33 -10.19 -1.58
N GLY A 95 14.39 -9.28 -1.47
CA GLY A 95 14.62 -7.92 -1.01
C GLY A 95 14.59 -7.77 0.51
N ARG A 96 14.45 -6.53 0.93
CA ARG A 96 14.49 -6.10 2.34
C ARG A 96 13.49 -6.82 3.24
N PHE A 97 12.35 -7.25 2.69
CA PHE A 97 11.26 -7.89 3.45
C PHE A 97 11.20 -9.41 3.24
N ALA A 98 12.23 -10.01 2.67
CA ALA A 98 12.26 -11.44 2.34
C ALA A 98 12.07 -12.39 3.54
N ALA A 99 12.36 -11.91 4.76
CA ALA A 99 12.15 -12.69 5.99
C ALA A 99 10.68 -12.78 6.43
N LEU A 100 9.79 -11.96 5.85
CA LEU A 100 8.36 -12.01 6.14
C LEU A 100 7.70 -13.18 5.41
N PRO A 101 6.72 -13.86 6.02
CA PRO A 101 5.93 -14.89 5.35
C PRO A 101 5.26 -14.38 4.06
N HIS A 102 4.72 -13.16 4.12
CA HIS A 102 4.11 -12.45 2.99
C HIS A 102 4.71 -11.05 2.87
N PRO A 103 5.81 -10.89 2.09
CA PRO A 103 6.42 -9.60 1.87
C PRO A 103 5.45 -8.62 1.21
N PRO A 104 5.45 -7.34 1.58
CA PRO A 104 4.66 -6.34 0.88
C PRO A 104 5.08 -6.23 -0.58
N ILE A 105 4.11 -5.97 -1.44
CA ILE A 105 4.32 -5.83 -2.88
C ILE A 105 4.47 -4.34 -3.20
N GLU A 106 5.55 -4.00 -3.89
CA GLU A 106 5.77 -2.65 -4.38
C GLU A 106 5.18 -2.49 -5.78
N ILE A 107 4.30 -1.50 -5.95
CA ILE A 107 3.82 -1.05 -7.25
C ILE A 107 4.63 0.18 -7.62
N ASN A 108 5.44 0.07 -8.65
CA ASN A 108 6.32 1.12 -9.17
C ASN A 108 6.08 1.42 -10.66
N ASP A 109 5.17 0.69 -11.29
CA ASP A 109 4.72 0.91 -12.66
C ASP A 109 3.18 1.06 -12.68
N PHE A 110 2.72 2.26 -13.04
CA PHE A 110 1.31 2.61 -13.10
C PHE A 110 0.78 2.75 -14.53
N VAL A 111 1.64 2.59 -15.51
CA VAL A 111 1.33 2.74 -16.93
C VAL A 111 1.29 1.39 -17.63
N GLY A 112 2.29 0.55 -17.40
CA GLY A 112 2.45 -0.75 -18.04
C GLY A 112 2.91 -0.66 -19.49
N SER A 113 3.71 -1.62 -19.91
CA SER A 113 4.34 -1.65 -21.23
C SER A 113 3.36 -1.67 -22.41
N LEU A 114 2.15 -2.18 -22.20
CA LEU A 114 1.12 -2.19 -23.25
C LEU A 114 0.54 -0.81 -23.49
N LEU A 115 0.28 -0.04 -22.44
CA LEU A 115 -0.24 1.31 -22.55
C LEU A 115 0.81 2.28 -23.08
N GLU A 116 2.06 2.14 -22.66
CA GLU A 116 3.18 2.89 -23.26
C GLU A 116 3.26 2.71 -24.76
N LYS A 117 3.09 1.47 -25.22
CA LYS A 117 3.12 1.13 -26.64
C LYS A 117 1.96 1.74 -27.43
N TYR A 118 0.73 1.75 -26.84
CA TYR A 118 -0.46 2.25 -27.51
C TYR A 118 -0.62 3.76 -27.45
N GLU A 119 -0.27 4.38 -26.33
CA GLU A 119 -0.44 5.82 -26.10
C GLU A 119 0.79 6.63 -26.53
N GLY A 120 1.89 5.97 -26.92
CA GLY A 120 3.14 6.64 -27.31
C GLY A 120 3.75 7.49 -26.18
N MET A 121 3.36 7.22 -24.96
CA MET A 121 3.87 7.93 -23.79
C MET A 121 5.28 7.47 -23.48
N ASP A 122 6.26 8.24 -23.88
CA ASP A 122 7.62 8.12 -23.40
C ASP A 122 7.69 8.73 -22.01
N MET A 123 7.46 7.90 -20.98
CA MET A 123 7.52 8.31 -19.57
C MET A 123 8.93 8.68 -19.10
N LEU A 124 9.92 8.56 -19.96
CA LEU A 124 11.31 8.97 -19.69
C LEU A 124 11.57 10.44 -20.03
N LEU A 125 10.62 11.14 -20.65
CA LEU A 125 10.77 12.57 -20.88
C LEU A 125 10.44 13.32 -19.59
N PRO A 126 11.45 13.97 -18.94
CA PRO A 126 11.16 14.86 -17.83
C PRO A 126 10.23 15.96 -18.35
N CYS A 127 9.16 16.23 -17.62
CA CYS A 127 8.33 17.40 -17.87
C CYS A 127 9.24 18.64 -17.92
N ARG A 128 9.39 19.23 -19.09
CA ARG A 128 10.02 20.52 -19.28
C ARG A 128 9.06 21.65 -18.93
#